data_9581be05fb9962bddf0f9e073ad66d99
#
_entry.id   9581be05fb9962bddf0f9e073ad66d99
#
_cell.length_a   1.000
_cell.length_b   1.000
_cell.length_c   1.000
_cell.angle_alpha   90.00
_cell.angle_beta   90.00
_cell.angle_gamma   90.00
#
_symmetry.space_group_name_H-M   'P 1'
#
loop_
_entity.id
_entity.type
_entity.pdbx_description
1 polymer ?
#
loop_
_entity_poly.entity_id
_entity_poly.type
_entity_poly.pdbx_seq_one_letter_code
_entity_poly.pdbx_strand_id
1 'polypeptide(L)'
;MESSLFTKIKNGEIPGNIVFQDDICFAIEDINPQAPIHVLIIPHKEIKKVSDASEEDKDILGHLLFISKSIAQQYNLNNNYRLVINN
;
A
#
# COMPACT_ATOMS: atom_id res chain seq x y z
N MET A 1 -3.08 -21.69 8.43
CA MET A 1 -3.43 -20.35 8.00
C MET A 1 -2.44 -19.81 7.01
N GLU A 2 -2.91 -19.25 5.93
CA GLU A 2 -2.02 -18.69 4.92
C GLU A 2 -1.30 -17.46 5.42
N SER A 3 -0.06 -17.33 4.98
CA SER A 3 0.70 -16.12 5.24
C SER A 3 0.17 -14.98 4.37
N SER A 4 0.05 -13.81 4.95
CA SER A 4 -0.33 -12.64 4.18
C SER A 4 0.82 -12.23 3.27
N LEU A 5 0.53 -11.39 2.27
CA LEU A 5 1.55 -10.83 1.40
C LEU A 5 2.60 -10.09 2.24
N PHE A 6 2.15 -9.33 3.24
CA PHE A 6 3.06 -8.62 4.12
C PHE A 6 4.05 -9.58 4.79
N THR A 7 3.53 -10.67 5.35
CA THR A 7 4.37 -11.66 6.04
C THR A 7 5.37 -12.28 5.08
N LYS A 8 4.95 -12.60 3.86
CA LYS A 8 5.83 -13.19 2.86
C LYS A 8 6.97 -12.24 2.48
N ILE A 9 6.68 -10.96 2.34
CA ILE A 9 7.69 -9.97 2.03
C ILE A 9 8.64 -9.79 3.20
N LYS A 10 8.09 -9.71 4.42
CA LYS A 10 8.87 -9.54 5.63
C LYS A 10 9.84 -10.71 5.83
N ASN A 11 9.41 -11.92 5.49
CA ASN A 11 10.23 -13.12 5.65
C ASN A 11 11.17 -13.38 4.47
N GLY A 12 11.14 -12.54 3.43
CA GLY A 12 12.00 -12.71 2.27
C GLY A 12 11.51 -13.72 1.26
N GLU A 13 10.30 -14.24 1.41
CA GLU A 13 9.75 -15.21 0.47
C GLU A 13 9.35 -14.56 -0.85
N ILE A 14 8.98 -13.28 -0.80
CA ILE A 14 8.62 -12.49 -1.97
C ILE A 14 9.47 -11.22 -1.92
N PRO A 15 10.09 -10.81 -3.04
CA PRO A 15 10.90 -9.59 -3.03
C PRO A 15 10.05 -8.35 -2.75
N GLY A 16 10.60 -7.43 -1.99
CA GLY A 16 9.92 -6.18 -1.66
C GLY A 16 10.66 -5.46 -0.57
N ASN A 17 10.53 -4.14 -0.56
CA ASN A 17 11.10 -3.30 0.47
C ASN A 17 9.96 -2.57 1.18
N ILE A 18 9.72 -2.95 2.43
CA ILE A 18 8.64 -2.36 3.21
C ILE A 18 9.09 -1.00 3.72
N VAL A 19 8.38 0.05 3.31
CA VAL A 19 8.70 1.43 3.68
C VAL A 19 7.75 2.00 4.73
N PHE A 20 6.64 1.31 4.99
CA PHE A 20 5.65 1.73 5.98
C PHE A 20 4.79 0.54 6.38
N GLN A 21 4.34 0.52 7.63
CA GLN A 21 3.37 -0.48 8.08
C GLN A 21 2.61 0.03 9.30
N ASP A 22 1.35 -0.37 9.40
CA ASP A 22 0.55 -0.17 10.61
C ASP A 22 -0.45 -1.32 10.71
N ASP A 23 -1.46 -1.20 11.59
CA ASP A 23 -2.43 -2.27 11.82
C ASP A 23 -3.33 -2.53 10.63
N ILE A 24 -3.46 -1.58 9.73
CA ILE A 24 -4.44 -1.63 8.65
C ILE A 24 -3.79 -1.90 7.31
N CYS A 25 -2.59 -1.36 7.08
CA CYS A 25 -1.96 -1.47 5.78
C CYS A 25 -0.44 -1.47 5.88
N PHE A 26 0.19 -1.70 4.75
CA PHE A 26 1.64 -1.57 4.62
C PHE A 26 1.93 -1.01 3.24
N ALA A 27 3.15 -0.53 3.06
CA ALA A 27 3.58 0.03 1.77
C ALA A 27 4.93 -0.53 1.40
N ILE A 28 5.10 -0.79 0.11
CA ILE A 28 6.36 -1.33 -0.43
C ILE A 28 6.74 -0.54 -1.67
N GLU A 29 8.03 -0.50 -1.96
CA GLU A 29 8.51 0.04 -3.22
C GLU A 29 8.19 -0.97 -4.32
N ASP A 30 7.69 -0.49 -5.46
CA ASP A 30 7.36 -1.36 -6.58
C ASP A 30 8.64 -1.91 -7.19
N ILE A 31 8.72 -3.21 -7.37
CA ILE A 31 9.90 -3.86 -7.97
C ILE A 31 9.99 -3.60 -9.47
N ASN A 32 8.89 -3.16 -10.10
CA ASN A 32 8.84 -2.76 -11.51
C ASN A 32 8.31 -1.34 -11.60
N PRO A 33 9.08 -0.35 -11.12
CA PRO A 33 8.56 1.01 -10.99
C PRO A 33 8.28 1.67 -12.33
N GLN A 34 7.18 2.42 -12.38
CA GLN A 34 6.79 3.21 -13.55
C GLN A 34 7.27 4.66 -13.39
N ALA A 35 7.93 4.97 -12.30
CA ALA A 35 8.43 6.30 -11.98
C ALA A 35 9.62 6.15 -11.04
N PRO A 36 10.45 7.20 -10.89
CA PRO A 36 11.60 7.13 -9.96
C PRO A 36 11.19 6.77 -8.54
N ILE A 37 10.02 7.24 -8.10
CA ILE A 37 9.44 6.85 -6.82
C ILE A 37 8.09 6.25 -7.11
N HIS A 38 7.94 4.96 -6.80
CA HIS A 38 6.71 4.23 -7.06
C HIS A 38 6.45 3.31 -5.89
N VAL A 39 5.45 3.67 -5.07
CA VAL A 39 5.12 2.94 -3.85
C VAL A 39 3.72 2.35 -3.95
N LEU A 40 3.58 1.12 -3.51
CA LEU A 40 2.29 0.44 -3.46
C LEU A 40 1.81 0.43 -2.02
N ILE A 41 0.60 0.88 -1.79
CA ILE A 41 -0.03 0.86 -0.47
C ILE A 41 -1.08 -0.24 -0.48
N ILE A 42 -0.92 -1.21 0.42
CA ILE A 42 -1.70 -2.46 0.38
C ILE A 42 -2.36 -2.69 1.73
N PRO A 43 -3.68 -2.90 1.77
CA PRO A 43 -4.35 -3.22 3.04
C PRO A 43 -4.01 -4.64 3.47
N HIS A 44 -3.94 -4.86 4.79
CA HIS A 44 -3.73 -6.21 5.30
C HIS A 44 -4.94 -7.10 5.00
N LYS A 45 -6.15 -6.52 5.07
CA LYS A 45 -7.35 -7.24 4.65
C LYS A 45 -7.29 -7.39 3.13
N GLU A 46 -7.49 -8.59 2.63
CA GLU A 46 -7.45 -8.80 1.18
C GLU A 46 -8.68 -8.20 0.51
N ILE A 47 -8.47 -7.07 -0.16
CA ILE A 47 -9.48 -6.42 -1.01
C ILE A 47 -8.80 -6.26 -2.36
N LYS A 48 -9.14 -7.14 -3.29
CA LYS A 48 -8.40 -7.22 -4.56
C LYS A 48 -8.61 -5.98 -5.42
N LYS A 49 -9.79 -5.38 -5.35
CA LYS A 49 -10.09 -4.16 -6.10
C LYS A 49 -11.23 -3.44 -5.40
N VAL A 50 -11.33 -2.14 -5.67
CA VAL A 50 -12.34 -1.30 -5.01
C VAL A 50 -13.75 -1.83 -5.22
N SER A 51 -14.05 -2.34 -6.39
CA SER A 51 -15.39 -2.84 -6.68
C SER A 51 -15.76 -4.07 -5.85
N ASP A 52 -14.79 -4.74 -5.23
CA ASP A 52 -15.04 -5.88 -4.34
C ASP A 52 -15.20 -5.44 -2.87
N ALA A 53 -14.94 -4.17 -2.57
CA ALA A 53 -15.04 -3.68 -1.22
C ALA A 53 -16.51 -3.57 -0.78
N SER A 54 -16.75 -3.81 0.51
CA SER A 54 -18.08 -3.66 1.09
C SER A 54 -18.12 -2.37 1.91
N GLU A 55 -19.30 -2.04 2.42
CA GLU A 55 -19.46 -0.84 3.22
C GLU A 55 -18.58 -0.86 4.47
N GLU A 56 -18.35 -2.02 5.04
CA GLU A 56 -17.50 -2.15 6.22
C GLU A 56 -16.03 -1.84 5.92
N ASP A 57 -15.65 -1.76 4.64
CA ASP A 57 -14.28 -1.47 4.23
C ASP A 57 -14.03 0.03 4.04
N LYS A 58 -15.04 0.87 4.27
CA LYS A 58 -14.89 2.31 4.05
C LYS A 58 -13.73 2.92 4.82
N ASP A 59 -13.59 2.54 6.09
CA ASP A 59 -12.53 3.10 6.92
C ASP A 59 -11.16 2.66 6.43
N ILE A 60 -11.05 1.42 5.95
CA ILE A 60 -9.81 0.91 5.39
C ILE A 60 -9.44 1.72 4.15
N LEU A 61 -10.39 1.91 3.24
CA LEU A 61 -10.13 2.64 2.00
C LEU A 61 -9.71 4.09 2.28
N GLY A 62 -10.41 4.75 3.20
CA GLY A 62 -10.05 6.11 3.60
C GLY A 62 -8.67 6.17 4.23
N HIS A 63 -8.33 5.17 5.04
CA HIS A 63 -7.02 5.10 5.67
C HIS A 63 -5.90 4.99 4.64
N LEU A 64 -6.09 4.17 3.60
CA LEU A 64 -5.10 4.02 2.54
C LEU A 64 -4.80 5.36 1.88
N LEU A 65 -5.84 6.13 1.60
CA LEU A 65 -5.68 7.45 1.00
C LEU A 65 -4.96 8.40 1.94
N PHE A 66 -5.31 8.39 3.22
CA PHE A 66 -4.67 9.27 4.18
C PHE A 66 -3.20 8.93 4.37
N ILE A 67 -2.86 7.65 4.40
CA ILE A 67 -1.48 7.20 4.58
C ILE A 67 -0.60 7.63 3.40
N SER A 68 -1.19 7.77 2.21
CA SER A 68 -0.43 8.23 1.04
C SER A 68 0.23 9.58 1.30
N LYS A 69 -0.43 10.44 2.08
CA LYS A 69 0.12 11.74 2.45
C LYS A 69 1.38 11.58 3.31
N SER A 70 1.33 10.68 4.29
CA SER A 70 2.49 10.45 5.16
C SER A 70 3.66 9.88 4.37
N ILE A 71 3.38 8.96 3.46
CA ILE A 71 4.43 8.37 2.62
C ILE A 71 5.04 9.42 1.68
N ALA A 72 4.19 10.27 1.09
CA ALA A 72 4.70 11.34 0.24
C ALA A 72 5.64 12.26 1.01
N GLN A 73 5.32 12.56 2.26
CA GLN A 73 6.18 13.38 3.12
C GLN A 73 7.51 12.67 3.38
N GLN A 74 7.46 11.37 3.58
CA GLN A 74 8.65 10.56 3.81
C GLN A 74 9.64 10.66 2.64
N TYR A 75 9.11 10.82 1.43
CA TYR A 75 9.92 10.94 0.22
C TYR A 75 10.13 12.39 -0.22
N ASN A 76 9.70 13.35 0.58
CA ASN A 76 9.83 14.79 0.28
C ASN A 76 9.13 15.20 -1.01
N LEU A 77 8.01 14.58 -1.32
CA LEU A 77 7.29 14.86 -2.56
C LEU A 77 6.40 16.10 -2.46
N ASN A 78 6.13 16.55 -1.23
CA ASN A 78 5.27 17.72 -0.99
C ASN A 78 3.89 17.55 -1.62
N ASN A 79 3.56 18.35 -2.64
CA ASN A 79 2.27 18.28 -3.32
C ASN A 79 2.36 17.61 -4.68
N ASN A 80 3.53 17.11 -5.04
CA ASN A 80 3.78 16.65 -6.42
C ASN A 80 3.80 15.13 -6.50
N TYR A 81 2.64 14.51 -6.36
CA TYR A 81 2.52 13.07 -6.54
C TYR A 81 1.15 12.73 -7.08
N ARG A 82 1.06 11.57 -7.69
CA ARG A 82 -0.18 11.07 -8.26
C ARG A 82 -0.58 9.81 -7.53
N LEU A 83 -1.88 9.70 -7.27
CA LEU A 83 -2.46 8.49 -6.69
C LEU A 83 -3.15 7.72 -7.80
N VAL A 84 -2.88 6.42 -7.88
CA VAL A 84 -3.47 5.55 -8.89
C VAL A 84 -4.13 4.39 -8.18
N ILE A 85 -5.35 4.10 -8.53
CA ILE A 85 -6.08 2.95 -8.02
C ILE A 85 -6.43 2.08 -9.21
N ASN A 86 -5.87 0.89 -9.25
CA ASN A 86 -6.18 -0.07 -10.31
C ASN A 86 -7.35 -0.93 -9.85
N ASN A 87 -8.44 -0.92 -10.62
CA ASN A 87 -9.62 -1.69 -10.25
C ASN A 87 -9.73 -3.01 -11.03
#